data_20823091ee53ec8c45e945be79d086b0
#
_entry.id   20823091ee53ec8c45e945be79d086b0
#
_cell.length_a   1.000
_cell.length_b   1.000
_cell.length_c   1.000
_cell.angle_alpha   90.00
_cell.angle_beta   90.00
_cell.angle_gamma   90.00
#
_symmetry.space_group_name_H-M   'P 1'
#
loop_
_entity.id
_entity.type
_entity.pdbx_description
1 polymer ?
#
loop_
_entity_poly.entity_id
_entity_poly.type
_entity_poly.pdbx_seq_one_letter_code
_entity_poly.pdbx_strand_id
1 'polypeptide(L)'
;MAKQYQFPERPIRKKRKKQEKKFGNNNRKKLLIVFAVLLLFICVLIGRLLYINLSSSDTYARIVMAQMDYDSKSIPFKRGDIKDRNGTVLATSEKVYNLVLDPYVVLNSNGDCEKPTAEAIEDYFGIDKAKVYEVLDENPDSRYVVLAKKLDYDTVKAYQDFMNSEDEQDQEDSALVKGIWFEEEYLRQYPYDSLAASLIGFTVSGNQGTWGLEGYYNDMLNGTNGREYGYLSEESDFERTTVAAINGYNVVSTIDLNIQRIVEKYVAQLAQERGSKHTGVIVANPNTGEILAMADSPTFNLNS
;
A
#
# COMPACT_ATOMS: atom_id res chain seq x y z
N MET A 1 30.09 -103.86 42.13
CA MET A 1 28.71 -103.78 41.51
C MET A 1 28.36 -102.35 41.32
N ALA A 2 28.50 -101.80 40.07
CA ALA A 2 28.17 -100.45 39.70
C ALA A 2 26.89 -100.49 38.82
N LYS A 3 25.81 -99.89 39.29
CA LYS A 3 24.55 -99.76 38.52
C LYS A 3 24.66 -98.59 37.59
N GLN A 4 24.62 -98.85 36.29
CA GLN A 4 24.49 -97.83 35.23
C GLN A 4 23.03 -97.33 35.25
N TYR A 5 22.90 -96.01 35.40
CA TYR A 5 21.65 -95.30 35.20
C TYR A 5 21.59 -94.80 33.73
N GLN A 6 20.62 -95.35 32.95
CA GLN A 6 20.27 -94.82 31.62
C GLN A 6 19.27 -93.67 31.75
N PHE A 7 19.58 -92.52 31.19
CA PHE A 7 18.69 -91.36 31.08
C PHE A 7 17.78 -91.56 29.86
N PRO A 8 16.50 -91.28 29.94
CA PRO A 8 15.59 -91.38 28.80
C PRO A 8 15.82 -90.18 27.82
N GLU A 9 15.93 -90.48 26.52
CA GLU A 9 16.06 -89.51 25.44
C GLU A 9 14.80 -88.62 25.34
N ARG A 10 14.99 -87.29 25.30
CA ARG A 10 13.89 -86.34 25.09
C ARG A 10 13.47 -86.33 23.61
N PRO A 11 12.16 -86.35 23.30
CA PRO A 11 11.66 -86.36 21.92
C PRO A 11 11.97 -85.06 21.21
N ILE A 12 12.57 -85.13 20.01
CA ILE A 12 12.89 -84.04 19.13
C ILE A 12 11.60 -83.37 18.66
N ARG A 13 11.38 -82.11 19.10
CA ARG A 13 10.25 -81.24 18.70
C ARG A 13 10.39 -80.85 17.24
N LYS A 14 9.61 -81.49 16.33
CA LYS A 14 9.56 -81.07 14.88
C LYS A 14 9.11 -79.64 14.77
N LYS A 15 9.98 -78.74 14.21
CA LYS A 15 9.64 -77.37 13.85
C LYS A 15 8.50 -77.39 12.82
N ARG A 16 7.35 -76.87 13.19
CA ARG A 16 6.23 -76.63 12.26
C ARG A 16 6.72 -75.58 11.21
N LYS A 17 6.81 -76.00 9.95
CA LYS A 17 7.01 -75.07 8.80
C LYS A 17 5.83 -74.10 8.77
N LYS A 18 6.11 -72.82 8.98
CA LYS A 18 5.15 -71.72 8.70
C LYS A 18 4.75 -71.79 7.21
N GLN A 19 3.50 -72.21 6.95
CA GLN A 19 2.95 -72.05 5.59
C GLN A 19 2.86 -70.61 5.24
N GLU A 20 3.64 -70.12 4.29
CA GLU A 20 3.47 -68.84 3.65
C GLU A 20 2.12 -68.84 2.94
N LYS A 21 1.16 -68.05 3.49
CA LYS A 21 -0.13 -67.83 2.84
C LYS A 21 0.13 -67.09 1.53
N LYS A 22 0.12 -67.77 0.41
CA LYS A 22 0.14 -67.17 -0.93
C LYS A 22 -1.07 -66.26 -1.04
N PHE A 23 -0.81 -64.96 -1.28
CA PHE A 23 -1.86 -63.96 -1.51
C PHE A 23 -2.73 -64.39 -2.69
N GLY A 24 -3.97 -64.72 -2.42
CA GLY A 24 -4.93 -65.12 -3.45
C GLY A 24 -5.22 -63.98 -4.43
N ASN A 25 -5.53 -64.29 -5.70
CA ASN A 25 -5.77 -63.32 -6.76
C ASN A 25 -6.85 -62.26 -6.41
N ASN A 26 -7.85 -62.63 -5.59
CA ASN A 26 -8.86 -61.71 -5.09
C ASN A 26 -8.32 -60.65 -4.13
N ASN A 27 -7.32 -60.98 -3.32
CA ASN A 27 -6.69 -60.02 -2.40
C ASN A 27 -5.77 -59.07 -3.15
N ARG A 28 -5.13 -59.51 -4.23
CA ARG A 28 -4.34 -58.63 -5.13
C ARG A 28 -5.23 -57.62 -5.84
N LYS A 29 -6.41 -58.02 -6.34
CA LYS A 29 -7.37 -57.10 -6.97
C LYS A 29 -7.91 -56.06 -5.98
N LYS A 30 -8.24 -56.47 -4.73
CA LYS A 30 -8.65 -55.53 -3.67
C LYS A 30 -7.54 -54.53 -3.33
N LEU A 31 -6.29 -54.98 -3.24
CA LEU A 31 -5.12 -54.10 -2.99
C LEU A 31 -4.89 -53.11 -4.13
N LEU A 32 -5.02 -53.54 -5.37
CA LEU A 32 -4.93 -52.67 -6.54
C LEU A 32 -6.04 -51.60 -6.56
N ILE A 33 -7.27 -51.97 -6.18
CA ILE A 33 -8.38 -51.00 -6.10
C ILE A 33 -8.11 -49.97 -5.00
N VAL A 34 -7.66 -50.38 -3.81
CA VAL A 34 -7.31 -49.47 -2.72
C VAL A 34 -6.18 -48.55 -3.12
N PHE A 35 -5.14 -49.06 -3.79
CA PHE A 35 -4.04 -48.29 -4.30
C PHE A 35 -4.48 -47.27 -5.37
N ALA A 36 -5.36 -47.66 -6.31
CA ALA A 36 -5.91 -46.78 -7.32
C ALA A 36 -6.74 -45.64 -6.72
N VAL A 37 -7.57 -45.95 -5.67
CA VAL A 37 -8.35 -44.94 -4.95
C VAL A 37 -7.43 -43.95 -4.22
N LEU A 38 -6.36 -44.46 -3.56
CA LEU A 38 -5.38 -43.61 -2.89
C LEU A 38 -4.62 -42.71 -3.84
N LEU A 39 -4.24 -43.25 -5.02
CA LEU A 39 -3.56 -42.49 -6.10
C LEU A 39 -4.48 -41.41 -6.67
N LEU A 40 -5.76 -41.70 -6.89
CA LEU A 40 -6.75 -40.73 -7.32
C LEU A 40 -6.92 -39.61 -6.30
N PHE A 41 -6.94 -39.92 -5.00
CA PHE A 41 -7.01 -38.91 -3.94
C PHE A 41 -5.80 -38.00 -3.92
N ILE A 42 -4.59 -38.55 -4.11
CA ILE A 42 -3.36 -37.77 -4.22
C ILE A 42 -3.41 -36.86 -5.46
N CYS A 43 -3.88 -37.35 -6.61
CA CYS A 43 -4.03 -36.52 -7.81
C CYS A 43 -5.00 -35.35 -7.60
N VAL A 44 -6.12 -35.57 -6.89
CA VAL A 44 -7.06 -34.50 -6.53
C VAL A 44 -6.41 -33.46 -5.60
N LEU A 45 -5.63 -33.88 -4.62
CA LEU A 45 -4.89 -32.98 -3.73
C LEU A 45 -3.85 -32.16 -4.49
N ILE A 46 -3.08 -32.79 -5.39
CA ILE A 46 -2.09 -32.09 -6.23
C ILE A 46 -2.81 -31.11 -7.15
N GLY A 47 -3.90 -31.51 -7.79
CA GLY A 47 -4.70 -30.61 -8.65
C GLY A 47 -5.24 -29.41 -7.88
N ARG A 48 -5.70 -29.61 -6.65
CA ARG A 48 -6.15 -28.52 -5.77
C ARG A 48 -5.01 -27.61 -5.35
N LEU A 49 -3.85 -28.15 -5.02
CA LEU A 49 -2.65 -27.36 -4.70
C LEU A 49 -2.19 -26.51 -5.89
N LEU A 50 -2.17 -27.09 -7.10
CA LEU A 50 -1.84 -26.37 -8.32
C LEU A 50 -2.88 -25.26 -8.61
N TYR A 51 -4.16 -25.55 -8.44
CA TYR A 51 -5.22 -24.55 -8.61
C TYR A 51 -5.07 -23.38 -7.63
N ILE A 52 -4.81 -23.65 -6.34
CA ILE A 52 -4.57 -22.61 -5.34
C ILE A 52 -3.32 -21.81 -5.67
N ASN A 53 -2.24 -22.47 -6.08
CA ASN A 53 -0.98 -21.79 -6.41
C ASN A 53 -1.10 -20.89 -7.66
N LEU A 54 -1.84 -21.31 -8.67
CA LEU A 54 -2.04 -20.53 -9.88
C LEU A 54 -3.12 -19.43 -9.74
N SER A 55 -4.16 -19.67 -8.93
CA SER A 55 -5.31 -18.75 -8.80
C SER A 55 -5.18 -17.74 -7.64
N SER A 56 -4.42 -18.05 -6.61
CA SER A 56 -4.40 -17.27 -5.37
C SER A 56 -3.00 -17.01 -4.82
N SER A 57 -1.95 -17.27 -5.59
CA SER A 57 -0.56 -17.09 -5.19
C SER A 57 -0.31 -15.71 -4.58
N ASP A 58 -0.78 -14.64 -5.25
CA ASP A 58 -0.60 -13.26 -4.80
C ASP A 58 -1.38 -12.95 -3.51
N THR A 59 -2.54 -13.57 -3.32
CA THR A 59 -3.37 -13.34 -2.13
C THR A 59 -2.77 -14.04 -0.90
N TYR A 60 -2.31 -15.28 -1.06
CA TYR A 60 -1.65 -16.01 0.03
C TYR A 60 -0.28 -15.45 0.36
N ALA A 61 0.51 -15.03 -0.64
CA ALA A 61 1.77 -14.32 -0.42
C ALA A 61 1.55 -13.05 0.41
N ARG A 62 0.51 -12.25 0.10
CA ARG A 62 0.14 -11.05 0.88
C ARG A 62 -0.26 -11.38 2.32
N ILE A 63 -1.01 -12.45 2.56
CA ILE A 63 -1.42 -12.86 3.92
C ILE A 63 -0.22 -13.34 4.74
N VAL A 64 0.65 -14.16 4.16
CA VAL A 64 1.87 -14.64 4.83
C VAL A 64 2.80 -13.48 5.15
N MET A 65 3.01 -12.57 4.21
CA MET A 65 3.83 -11.36 4.41
C MET A 65 3.23 -10.40 5.45
N ALA A 66 1.90 -10.32 5.58
CA ALA A 66 1.25 -9.53 6.62
C ALA A 66 1.42 -10.10 8.04
N GLN A 67 1.74 -11.37 8.17
CA GLN A 67 1.98 -12.05 9.45
C GLN A 67 3.45 -12.02 9.90
N MET A 68 4.34 -11.64 9.01
CA MET A 68 5.75 -11.47 9.35
C MET A 68 5.94 -10.04 9.87
N ASP A 69 6.42 -9.91 11.09
CA ASP A 69 6.70 -8.65 11.80
C ASP A 69 8.01 -8.05 11.26
N TYR A 70 7.98 -7.60 9.99
CA TYR A 70 9.12 -7.02 9.30
C TYR A 70 8.87 -5.55 8.99
N ASP A 71 9.96 -4.81 8.84
CA ASP A 71 9.98 -3.40 8.43
C ASP A 71 9.29 -3.28 7.05
N SER A 72 7.98 -3.03 7.06
CA SER A 72 7.18 -2.95 5.85
C SER A 72 6.73 -1.52 5.61
N LYS A 73 7.20 -0.93 4.50
CA LYS A 73 6.79 0.39 4.05
C LYS A 73 5.56 0.28 3.15
N SER A 74 4.50 1.03 3.47
CA SER A 74 3.35 1.16 2.59
C SER A 74 3.67 2.07 1.41
N ILE A 75 3.35 1.64 0.19
CA ILE A 75 3.45 2.45 -1.03
C ILE A 75 2.05 2.96 -1.35
N PRO A 76 1.76 4.26 -1.20
CA PRO A 76 0.42 4.78 -1.41
C PRO A 76 0.01 4.70 -2.89
N PHE A 77 -1.26 4.40 -3.13
CA PHE A 77 -1.84 4.50 -4.47
C PHE A 77 -2.16 5.95 -4.82
N LYS A 78 -2.13 6.28 -6.11
CA LYS A 78 -2.64 7.53 -6.64
C LYS A 78 -4.14 7.39 -6.90
N ARG A 79 -4.97 8.27 -6.29
CA ARG A 79 -6.41 8.36 -6.58
C ARG A 79 -6.60 8.85 -8.01
N GLY A 80 -7.52 8.25 -8.76
CA GLY A 80 -7.80 8.58 -10.15
C GLY A 80 -8.24 10.03 -10.37
N ASP A 81 -7.94 10.58 -11.54
CA ASP A 81 -8.33 11.94 -11.91
C ASP A 81 -9.81 12.02 -12.26
N ILE A 82 -10.45 13.18 -11.95
CA ILE A 82 -11.76 13.54 -12.50
C ILE A 82 -11.50 14.56 -13.60
N LYS A 83 -12.03 14.30 -14.80
CA LYS A 83 -11.81 15.12 -15.99
C LYS A 83 -13.14 15.59 -16.56
N ASP A 84 -13.08 16.76 -17.25
CA ASP A 84 -14.19 17.22 -18.08
C ASP A 84 -14.29 16.38 -19.38
N ARG A 85 -15.29 16.65 -20.19
CA ARG A 85 -15.50 15.96 -21.48
C ARG A 85 -14.35 16.11 -22.48
N ASN A 86 -13.53 17.16 -22.34
CA ASN A 86 -12.41 17.49 -23.21
C ASN A 86 -11.07 16.96 -22.67
N GLY A 87 -11.09 16.27 -21.53
CA GLY A 87 -9.90 15.75 -20.88
C GLY A 87 -9.21 16.71 -19.91
N THR A 88 -9.79 17.90 -19.67
CA THR A 88 -9.26 18.87 -18.71
C THR A 88 -9.42 18.30 -17.29
N VAL A 89 -8.36 18.37 -16.50
CA VAL A 89 -8.34 17.81 -15.15
C VAL A 89 -9.09 18.74 -14.19
N LEU A 90 -10.16 18.24 -13.57
CA LEU A 90 -10.96 18.94 -12.56
C LEU A 90 -10.54 18.58 -11.14
N ALA A 91 -10.08 17.35 -10.93
CA ALA A 91 -9.49 16.89 -9.68
C ALA A 91 -8.36 15.91 -9.98
N THR A 92 -7.24 16.05 -9.30
CA THR A 92 -6.07 15.17 -9.42
C THR A 92 -5.47 14.88 -8.05
N SER A 93 -4.49 14.00 -8.00
CA SER A 93 -3.73 13.71 -6.78
C SER A 93 -2.26 14.01 -7.03
N GLU A 94 -1.69 14.90 -6.25
CA GLU A 94 -0.28 15.28 -6.30
C GLU A 94 0.49 14.49 -5.24
N LYS A 95 1.69 14.06 -5.61
CA LYS A 95 2.59 13.37 -4.68
C LYS A 95 3.21 14.41 -3.75
N VAL A 96 3.09 14.17 -2.46
CA VAL A 96 3.70 14.96 -1.39
C VAL A 96 4.44 14.03 -0.45
N TYR A 97 5.27 14.60 0.41
CA TYR A 97 6.13 13.86 1.31
C TYR A 97 5.95 14.32 2.74
N ASN A 98 5.95 13.39 3.67
CA ASN A 98 6.04 13.67 5.09
C ASN A 98 7.49 13.44 5.53
N LEU A 99 8.08 14.42 6.19
CA LEU A 99 9.42 14.35 6.77
C LEU A 99 9.35 13.62 8.10
N VAL A 100 10.05 12.51 8.19
CA VAL A 100 10.13 11.69 9.41
C VAL A 100 11.54 11.72 9.96
N LEU A 101 11.65 11.92 11.27
CA LEU A 101 12.89 11.82 12.02
C LEU A 101 12.88 10.53 12.84
N ASP A 102 14.02 9.87 12.91
CA ASP A 102 14.34 8.76 13.81
C ASP A 102 15.29 9.29 14.92
N PRO A 103 14.76 9.79 16.05
CA PRO A 103 15.58 10.30 17.14
C PRO A 103 16.58 9.28 17.67
N TYR A 104 16.17 8.02 17.77
CA TYR A 104 17.06 6.96 18.24
C TYR A 104 18.32 6.81 17.37
N VAL A 105 18.17 6.86 16.04
CA VAL A 105 19.30 6.78 15.12
C VAL A 105 20.18 8.02 15.22
N VAL A 106 19.61 9.22 15.34
CA VAL A 106 20.39 10.47 15.47
C VAL A 106 21.25 10.42 16.73
N LEU A 107 20.67 10.03 17.88
CA LEU A 107 21.34 10.05 19.18
C LEU A 107 22.32 8.88 19.39
N ASN A 108 22.10 7.73 18.74
CA ASN A 108 22.91 6.52 18.96
C ASN A 108 23.85 6.19 17.79
N SER A 109 23.94 7.04 16.76
CA SER A 109 24.89 6.87 15.66
C SER A 109 26.33 7.22 16.08
N ASN A 110 27.29 6.61 15.40
CA ASN A 110 28.69 6.94 15.60
C ASN A 110 29.00 8.35 15.06
N GLY A 111 29.44 9.25 15.94
CA GLY A 111 29.75 10.64 15.63
C GLY A 111 28.71 11.60 16.25
N ASP A 112 28.99 12.90 16.18
CA ASP A 112 28.07 13.95 16.62
C ASP A 112 27.11 14.25 15.46
N CYS A 113 26.01 13.50 15.37
CA CYS A 113 25.01 13.61 14.30
C CYS A 113 23.86 14.59 14.62
N GLU A 114 23.69 15.00 15.88
CA GLU A 114 22.58 15.84 16.33
C GLU A 114 22.61 17.20 15.63
N LYS A 115 23.76 17.87 15.69
CA LYS A 115 23.93 19.22 15.14
C LYS A 115 23.84 19.22 13.62
N PRO A 116 24.58 18.39 12.84
CA PRO A 116 24.46 18.35 11.38
C PRO A 116 23.04 17.99 10.90
N THR A 117 22.37 17.06 11.62
CA THR A 117 20.99 16.68 11.27
C THR A 117 20.02 17.84 11.51
N ALA A 118 20.17 18.58 12.63
CA ALA A 118 19.32 19.73 12.92
C ALA A 118 19.56 20.89 11.94
N GLU A 119 20.81 21.14 11.56
CA GLU A 119 21.17 22.16 10.55
C GLU A 119 20.63 21.79 9.19
N ALA A 120 20.76 20.54 8.74
CA ALA A 120 20.18 20.09 7.48
C ALA A 120 18.65 20.24 7.44
N ILE A 121 17.97 19.93 8.56
CA ILE A 121 16.52 20.10 8.66
C ILE A 121 16.12 21.57 8.59
N GLU A 122 16.87 22.48 9.20
CA GLU A 122 16.60 23.91 9.13
C GLU A 122 16.84 24.44 7.72
N ASP A 123 17.97 24.09 7.08
CA ASP A 123 18.39 24.62 5.80
C ASP A 123 17.49 24.17 4.64
N TYR A 124 17.09 22.90 4.61
CA TYR A 124 16.30 22.35 3.51
C TYR A 124 14.78 22.40 3.74
N PHE A 125 14.31 22.35 4.99
CA PHE A 125 12.87 22.27 5.30
C PHE A 125 12.35 23.48 6.08
N GLY A 126 13.22 24.43 6.46
CA GLY A 126 12.82 25.64 7.18
C GLY A 126 12.27 25.38 8.59
N ILE A 127 12.60 24.25 9.18
CA ILE A 127 12.20 23.89 10.54
C ILE A 127 13.29 24.33 11.49
N ASP A 128 12.95 25.19 12.45
CA ASP A 128 13.90 25.68 13.46
C ASP A 128 14.59 24.51 14.18
N LYS A 129 15.93 24.53 14.19
CA LYS A 129 16.73 23.53 14.90
C LYS A 129 16.38 23.40 16.39
N ALA A 130 15.90 24.47 17.03
CA ALA A 130 15.43 24.39 18.40
C ALA A 130 14.28 23.37 18.56
N LYS A 131 13.37 23.32 17.57
CA LYS A 131 12.30 22.33 17.55
C LYS A 131 12.82 20.90 17.31
N VAL A 132 13.87 20.76 16.51
CA VAL A 132 14.50 19.46 16.28
C VAL A 132 15.12 18.94 17.57
N TYR A 133 15.85 19.79 18.30
CA TYR A 133 16.42 19.42 19.61
C TYR A 133 15.35 19.09 20.64
N GLU A 134 14.25 19.86 20.70
CA GLU A 134 13.10 19.56 21.57
C GLU A 134 12.55 18.14 21.29
N VAL A 135 12.40 17.78 20.01
CA VAL A 135 11.91 16.45 19.61
C VAL A 135 12.89 15.34 19.99
N LEU A 136 14.20 15.57 19.84
CA LEU A 136 15.25 14.62 20.25
C LEU A 136 15.24 14.39 21.77
N ASP A 137 15.09 15.47 22.55
CA ASP A 137 15.05 15.41 24.02
C ASP A 137 13.76 14.74 24.54
N GLU A 138 12.61 15.05 23.92
CA GLU A 138 11.32 14.50 24.36
C GLU A 138 11.12 13.03 23.95
N ASN A 139 11.73 12.59 22.85
CA ASN A 139 11.49 11.29 22.26
C ASN A 139 12.78 10.50 21.93
N PRO A 140 13.74 10.34 22.87
CA PRO A 140 15.07 9.80 22.58
C PRO A 140 15.06 8.35 22.10
N ASP A 141 14.06 7.56 22.50
CA ASP A 141 13.91 6.16 22.13
C ASP A 141 12.97 5.93 20.93
N SER A 142 12.38 7.01 20.41
CA SER A 142 11.46 6.91 19.27
C SER A 142 12.23 6.70 17.97
N ARG A 143 11.67 5.87 17.09
CA ARG A 143 12.17 5.67 15.74
C ARG A 143 11.31 6.35 14.68
N TYR A 144 10.26 7.04 15.11
CA TYR A 144 9.29 7.63 14.20
C TYR A 144 8.68 8.89 14.81
N VAL A 145 9.10 10.06 14.32
CA VAL A 145 8.48 11.36 14.64
C VAL A 145 8.28 12.14 13.35
N VAL A 146 7.06 12.52 13.03
CA VAL A 146 6.75 13.34 11.84
C VAL A 146 7.01 14.81 12.16
N LEU A 147 8.04 15.40 11.54
CA LEU A 147 8.41 16.80 11.73
C LEU A 147 7.61 17.76 10.84
N ALA A 148 7.39 17.37 9.59
CA ALA A 148 6.59 18.13 8.65
C ALA A 148 5.76 17.21 7.76
N LYS A 149 4.63 17.73 7.28
CA LYS A 149 3.72 17.01 6.37
C LYS A 149 3.53 17.79 5.08
N LYS A 150 3.23 17.06 4.01
CA LYS A 150 2.84 17.63 2.71
C LYS A 150 3.92 18.50 2.08
N LEU A 151 5.20 18.14 2.25
CA LEU A 151 6.30 18.76 1.54
C LEU A 151 6.18 18.46 0.04
N ASP A 152 6.52 19.45 -0.78
CA ASP A 152 6.55 19.28 -2.22
C ASP A 152 7.79 18.48 -2.68
N TYR A 153 7.75 18.04 -3.93
CA TYR A 153 8.84 17.26 -4.51
C TYR A 153 10.14 18.07 -4.62
N ASP A 154 10.06 19.38 -4.91
CA ASP A 154 11.25 20.20 -5.15
C ASP A 154 12.06 20.40 -3.86
N THR A 155 11.37 20.60 -2.74
CA THR A 155 11.99 20.65 -1.40
C THR A 155 12.71 19.37 -1.04
N VAL A 156 12.03 18.23 -1.23
CA VAL A 156 12.63 16.91 -0.93
C VAL A 156 13.78 16.61 -1.87
N LYS A 157 13.66 16.97 -3.14
CA LYS A 157 14.71 16.77 -4.13
C LYS A 157 15.96 17.57 -3.81
N ALA A 158 15.84 18.80 -3.38
CA ALA A 158 17.01 19.63 -2.98
C ALA A 158 17.82 18.93 -1.86
N TYR A 159 17.14 18.38 -0.86
CA TYR A 159 17.80 17.58 0.17
C TYR A 159 18.41 16.27 -0.36
N GLN A 160 17.71 15.57 -1.25
CA GLN A 160 18.24 14.33 -1.85
C GLN A 160 19.45 14.62 -2.74
N ASP A 161 19.46 15.73 -3.47
CA ASP A 161 20.60 16.16 -4.29
C ASP A 161 21.81 16.47 -3.41
N PHE A 162 21.62 17.09 -2.23
CA PHE A 162 22.68 17.27 -1.24
C PHE A 162 23.20 15.91 -0.70
N MET A 163 22.31 15.02 -0.30
CA MET A 163 22.70 13.70 0.24
C MET A 163 23.42 12.80 -0.77
N ASN A 164 23.23 13.04 -2.08
CA ASN A 164 23.85 12.29 -3.18
C ASN A 164 24.87 13.14 -3.94
N SER A 165 25.31 14.27 -3.39
CA SER A 165 26.32 15.14 -4.01
C SER A 165 27.65 14.40 -4.21
N GLU A 166 28.32 14.70 -5.33
CA GLU A 166 29.68 14.22 -5.63
C GLU A 166 30.76 15.16 -5.07
N ASP A 167 30.38 16.31 -4.49
CA ASP A 167 31.29 17.25 -3.87
C ASP A 167 31.83 16.67 -2.55
N GLU A 168 33.16 16.75 -2.35
CA GLU A 168 33.83 16.16 -1.17
C GLU A 168 33.31 16.79 0.14
N GLN A 169 32.99 18.08 0.15
CA GLN A 169 32.52 18.78 1.34
C GLN A 169 31.08 18.38 1.69
N ASP A 170 30.20 18.29 0.68
CA ASP A 170 28.83 17.81 0.87
C ASP A 170 28.81 16.35 1.35
N GLN A 171 29.75 15.52 0.88
CA GLN A 171 29.86 14.12 1.33
C GLN A 171 30.31 14.01 2.79
N GLU A 172 31.23 14.87 3.24
CA GLU A 172 31.63 14.91 4.66
C GLU A 172 30.46 15.36 5.53
N ASP A 173 29.73 16.40 5.14
CA ASP A 173 28.62 16.96 5.88
C ASP A 173 27.40 16.01 5.87
N SER A 174 27.06 15.44 4.74
CA SER A 174 25.93 14.49 4.61
C SER A 174 26.19 13.18 5.34
N ALA A 175 27.45 12.75 5.48
CA ALA A 175 27.82 11.54 6.23
C ALA A 175 27.38 11.60 7.70
N LEU A 176 27.30 12.80 8.29
CA LEU A 176 26.85 13.03 9.66
C LEU A 176 25.34 13.26 9.79
N VAL A 177 24.64 13.49 8.69
CA VAL A 177 23.18 13.64 8.70
C VAL A 177 22.53 12.25 8.74
N LYS A 178 21.83 11.94 9.82
CA LYS A 178 21.25 10.61 10.07
C LYS A 178 19.79 10.72 10.53
N GLY A 179 19.08 9.61 10.40
CA GLY A 179 17.73 9.48 10.96
C GLY A 179 16.65 10.25 10.20
N ILE A 180 16.91 10.76 9.00
CA ILE A 180 15.92 11.46 8.17
C ILE A 180 15.45 10.54 7.05
N TRP A 181 14.14 10.46 6.87
CA TRP A 181 13.52 9.75 5.76
C TRP A 181 12.14 10.33 5.41
N PHE A 182 11.60 9.92 4.25
CA PHE A 182 10.37 10.48 3.71
C PHE A 182 9.32 9.40 3.52
N GLU A 183 8.10 9.72 3.92
CA GLU A 183 6.92 8.95 3.56
C GLU A 183 6.18 9.63 2.43
N GLU A 184 5.92 8.87 1.38
CA GLU A 184 5.13 9.34 0.26
C GLU A 184 3.65 9.33 0.62
N GLU A 185 2.94 10.40 0.24
CA GLU A 185 1.51 10.54 0.37
C GLU A 185 0.95 11.21 -0.89
N TYR A 186 -0.33 11.04 -1.18
CA TYR A 186 -1.02 11.76 -2.23
C TYR A 186 -2.02 12.74 -1.63
N LEU A 187 -1.87 14.02 -1.98
CA LEU A 187 -2.79 15.08 -1.64
C LEU A 187 -3.76 15.30 -2.79
N ARG A 188 -5.08 15.31 -2.49
CA ARG A 188 -6.09 15.62 -3.48
C ARG A 188 -6.06 17.13 -3.79
N GLN A 189 -5.99 17.46 -5.08
CA GLN A 189 -5.92 18.83 -5.58
C GLN A 189 -7.05 19.09 -6.57
N TYR A 190 -7.63 20.28 -6.46
CA TYR A 190 -8.69 20.78 -7.32
C TYR A 190 -8.20 22.04 -8.02
N PRO A 191 -7.67 21.96 -9.26
CA PRO A 191 -6.96 23.07 -9.93
C PRO A 191 -7.80 24.33 -10.15
N TYR A 192 -9.13 24.21 -10.02
CA TYR A 192 -10.06 25.32 -10.23
C TYR A 192 -10.83 25.72 -8.96
N ASP A 193 -10.31 25.38 -7.80
CA ASP A 193 -10.80 25.76 -6.48
C ASP A 193 -12.31 25.49 -6.27
N SER A 194 -13.15 26.47 -6.58
CA SER A 194 -14.60 26.42 -6.34
C SER A 194 -15.42 25.96 -7.55
N LEU A 195 -14.75 25.74 -8.71
CA LEU A 195 -15.48 25.40 -9.93
C LEU A 195 -16.12 24.02 -9.83
N ALA A 196 -17.42 23.95 -10.11
CA ALA A 196 -18.23 22.74 -10.02
C ALA A 196 -18.16 22.04 -8.64
N ALA A 197 -17.94 22.80 -7.57
CA ALA A 197 -17.64 22.25 -6.24
C ALA A 197 -18.69 21.27 -5.77
N SER A 198 -19.98 21.61 -5.87
CA SER A 198 -21.08 20.74 -5.45
C SER A 198 -21.20 19.48 -6.32
N LEU A 199 -20.79 19.53 -7.58
CA LEU A 199 -20.79 18.39 -8.49
C LEU A 199 -19.59 17.48 -8.26
N ILE A 200 -18.39 18.06 -8.21
CA ILE A 200 -17.16 17.29 -8.00
C ILE A 200 -17.15 16.67 -6.61
N GLY A 201 -17.48 17.44 -5.59
CA GLY A 201 -17.35 17.03 -4.21
C GLY A 201 -15.91 17.10 -3.72
N PHE A 202 -15.65 16.52 -2.55
CA PHE A 202 -14.33 16.58 -1.92
C PHE A 202 -14.00 15.26 -1.23
N THR A 203 -12.70 15.10 -0.92
CA THR A 203 -12.20 13.99 -0.13
C THR A 203 -11.90 14.45 1.30
N VAL A 204 -12.09 13.54 2.23
CA VAL A 204 -11.65 13.69 3.62
C VAL A 204 -10.40 12.82 3.86
N SER A 205 -9.88 12.85 5.08
CA SER A 205 -8.70 12.09 5.48
C SER A 205 -8.78 10.63 5.03
N GLY A 206 -7.68 10.09 4.50
CA GLY A 206 -7.61 8.72 4.00
C GLY A 206 -8.14 8.54 2.57
N ASN A 207 -8.15 9.58 1.75
CA ASN A 207 -8.62 9.56 0.36
C ASN A 207 -10.08 9.13 0.19
N GLN A 208 -10.91 9.35 1.22
CA GLN A 208 -12.32 9.00 1.16
C GLN A 208 -13.14 10.13 0.52
N GLY A 209 -13.75 9.85 -0.64
CA GLY A 209 -14.72 10.74 -1.28
C GLY A 209 -16.00 10.79 -0.49
N THR A 210 -16.52 12.01 -0.22
CA THR A 210 -17.67 12.19 0.68
C THR A 210 -18.89 12.77 -0.03
N TRP A 211 -18.71 13.50 -1.11
CA TRP A 211 -19.78 14.21 -1.80
C TRP A 211 -19.57 14.16 -3.33
N GLY A 212 -20.61 14.43 -4.11
CA GLY A 212 -20.55 14.57 -5.56
C GLY A 212 -19.98 13.35 -6.28
N LEU A 213 -19.20 13.62 -7.33
CA LEU A 213 -18.52 12.58 -8.11
C LEU A 213 -17.45 11.85 -7.27
N GLU A 214 -16.76 12.57 -6.38
CA GLU A 214 -15.78 11.99 -5.46
C GLU A 214 -16.43 10.93 -4.56
N GLY A 215 -17.61 11.21 -4.02
CA GLY A 215 -18.32 10.24 -3.18
C GLY A 215 -18.93 9.11 -3.98
N TYR A 216 -19.59 9.41 -5.10
CA TYR A 216 -20.29 8.42 -5.90
C TYR A 216 -19.35 7.39 -6.55
N TYR A 217 -18.21 7.85 -7.07
CA TYR A 217 -17.20 7.01 -7.71
C TYR A 217 -16.02 6.67 -6.78
N ASN A 218 -16.21 6.78 -5.46
CA ASN A 218 -15.13 6.57 -4.49
C ASN A 218 -14.37 5.26 -4.72
N ASP A 219 -15.07 4.15 -4.88
CA ASP A 219 -14.47 2.81 -5.04
C ASP A 219 -13.71 2.66 -6.37
N MET A 220 -14.12 3.39 -7.41
CA MET A 220 -13.43 3.40 -8.70
C MET A 220 -12.21 4.33 -8.70
N LEU A 221 -12.35 5.49 -8.05
CA LEU A 221 -11.29 6.49 -7.93
C LEU A 221 -10.18 6.01 -6.98
N ASN A 222 -10.50 5.22 -5.97
CA ASN A 222 -9.52 4.63 -5.08
C ASN A 222 -8.80 3.45 -5.74
N GLY A 223 -7.53 3.32 -5.38
CA GLY A 223 -6.69 2.19 -5.73
C GLY A 223 -6.44 1.27 -4.54
N THR A 224 -5.37 0.50 -4.63
CA THR A 224 -4.89 -0.36 -3.55
C THR A 224 -3.43 -0.03 -3.28
N ASN A 225 -3.09 0.22 -2.01
CA ASN A 225 -1.72 0.45 -1.61
C ASN A 225 -0.84 -0.75 -1.95
N GLY A 226 0.35 -0.46 -2.43
CA GLY A 226 1.43 -1.39 -2.51
C GLY A 226 2.15 -1.53 -1.16
N ARG A 227 3.13 -2.41 -1.13
CA ARG A 227 4.00 -2.59 0.04
C ARG A 227 5.41 -2.95 -0.39
N GLU A 228 6.38 -2.44 0.32
CA GLU A 228 7.77 -2.85 0.26
C GLU A 228 8.10 -3.62 1.54
N TYR A 229 8.66 -4.82 1.38
CA TYR A 229 9.07 -5.66 2.47
C TYR A 229 10.59 -5.82 2.42
N GLY A 230 11.26 -5.53 3.52
CA GLY A 230 12.67 -5.86 3.70
C GLY A 230 12.81 -6.99 4.70
N TYR A 231 13.59 -8.02 4.40
CA TYR A 231 14.05 -8.99 5.39
C TYR A 231 15.56 -9.19 5.26
N LEU A 232 16.16 -9.38 6.42
CA LEU A 232 17.55 -9.75 6.52
C LEU A 232 17.63 -11.25 6.26
N SER A 233 18.26 -11.67 5.16
CA SER A 233 18.58 -13.08 4.98
C SER A 233 19.73 -13.48 5.92
N GLU A 234 19.83 -14.75 6.29
CA GLU A 234 20.91 -15.26 7.14
C GLU A 234 22.32 -15.04 6.53
N GLU A 235 22.39 -14.70 5.24
CA GLU A 235 23.62 -14.41 4.50
C GLU A 235 23.93 -12.90 4.35
N SER A 236 23.28 -12.02 5.12
CA SER A 236 23.50 -10.55 5.15
C SER A 236 23.13 -9.78 3.87
N ASP A 237 22.40 -10.39 2.95
CA ASP A 237 21.83 -9.68 1.81
C ASP A 237 20.41 -9.21 2.12
N PHE A 238 20.17 -7.90 1.96
CA PHE A 238 18.85 -7.29 2.05
C PHE A 238 18.06 -7.62 0.78
N GLU A 239 17.21 -8.64 0.83
CA GLU A 239 16.22 -8.85 -0.21
C GLU A 239 15.00 -7.97 0.05
N ARG A 240 14.76 -7.02 -0.85
CA ARG A 240 13.53 -6.21 -0.86
C ARG A 240 12.55 -6.78 -1.86
N THR A 241 11.37 -7.13 -1.38
CA THR A 241 10.25 -7.50 -2.26
C THR A 241 9.26 -6.35 -2.31
N THR A 242 9.02 -5.81 -3.49
CA THR A 242 8.10 -4.70 -3.71
C THR A 242 6.83 -5.19 -4.39
N VAL A 243 5.68 -4.98 -3.75
CA VAL A 243 4.36 -5.10 -4.37
C VAL A 243 3.92 -3.70 -4.77
N ALA A 244 3.85 -3.43 -6.06
CA ALA A 244 3.47 -2.11 -6.58
C ALA A 244 2.03 -1.73 -6.17
N ALA A 245 1.80 -0.43 -5.94
CA ALA A 245 0.46 0.10 -5.75
C ALA A 245 -0.35 -0.01 -7.06
N ILE A 246 -1.64 -0.25 -6.92
CA ILE A 246 -2.60 -0.21 -8.03
C ILE A 246 -3.35 1.11 -7.93
N ASN A 247 -3.14 2.00 -8.89
CA ASN A 247 -3.79 3.31 -8.92
C ASN A 247 -5.29 3.19 -9.24
N GLY A 248 -6.08 4.18 -8.79
CA GLY A 248 -7.49 4.27 -9.12
C GLY A 248 -7.76 4.60 -10.60
N TYR A 249 -8.99 4.36 -11.04
CA TYR A 249 -9.43 4.68 -12.38
C TYR A 249 -9.79 6.15 -12.51
N ASN A 250 -9.54 6.73 -13.69
CA ASN A 250 -9.98 8.09 -13.99
C ASN A 250 -11.46 8.11 -14.36
N VAL A 251 -12.15 9.17 -13.94
CA VAL A 251 -13.55 9.43 -14.29
C VAL A 251 -13.59 10.59 -15.27
N VAL A 252 -14.21 10.39 -16.43
CA VAL A 252 -14.47 11.46 -17.42
C VAL A 252 -15.95 11.81 -17.34
N SER A 253 -16.24 13.07 -17.00
CA SER A 253 -17.59 13.61 -16.91
C SER A 253 -18.07 14.16 -18.24
N THR A 254 -19.36 14.44 -18.37
CA THR A 254 -19.95 15.14 -19.52
C THR A 254 -19.88 16.66 -19.40
N ILE A 255 -19.36 17.19 -18.30
CA ILE A 255 -19.22 18.61 -18.02
C ILE A 255 -18.23 19.24 -19.03
N ASP A 256 -18.57 20.42 -19.51
CA ASP A 256 -17.68 21.27 -20.29
C ASP A 256 -17.20 22.41 -19.40
N LEU A 257 -15.89 22.47 -19.15
CA LEU A 257 -15.28 23.46 -18.27
C LEU A 257 -15.63 24.92 -18.67
N ASN A 258 -15.69 25.21 -19.98
CA ASN A 258 -15.96 26.55 -20.47
C ASN A 258 -17.43 26.93 -20.23
N ILE A 259 -18.36 26.03 -20.48
CA ILE A 259 -19.77 26.24 -20.20
C ILE A 259 -19.99 26.40 -18.70
N GLN A 260 -19.36 25.54 -17.89
CA GLN A 260 -19.43 25.59 -16.42
C GLN A 260 -19.02 26.94 -15.86
N ARG A 261 -17.87 27.48 -16.31
CA ARG A 261 -17.37 28.79 -15.90
C ARG A 261 -18.34 29.94 -16.23
N ILE A 262 -18.93 29.90 -17.44
CA ILE A 262 -19.91 30.91 -17.85
C ILE A 262 -21.15 30.83 -16.97
N VAL A 263 -21.66 29.64 -16.72
CA VAL A 263 -22.87 29.41 -15.94
C VAL A 263 -22.66 29.86 -14.49
N GLU A 264 -21.55 29.48 -13.85
CA GLU A 264 -21.24 29.90 -12.49
C GLU A 264 -21.16 31.42 -12.31
N LYS A 265 -20.50 32.09 -13.27
CA LYS A 265 -20.43 33.53 -13.26
C LYS A 265 -21.81 34.19 -13.23
N TYR A 266 -22.76 33.71 -14.07
CA TYR A 266 -24.10 34.28 -14.14
C TYR A 266 -24.97 33.82 -12.95
N VAL A 267 -24.77 32.63 -12.42
CA VAL A 267 -25.45 32.17 -11.20
C VAL A 267 -25.06 33.03 -10.01
N ALA A 268 -23.77 33.29 -9.83
CA ALA A 268 -23.27 34.18 -8.77
C ALA A 268 -23.81 35.61 -8.89
N GLN A 269 -23.79 36.16 -10.11
CA GLN A 269 -24.33 37.49 -10.40
C GLN A 269 -25.84 37.56 -10.09
N LEU A 270 -26.62 36.59 -10.56
CA LEU A 270 -28.08 36.56 -10.32
C LEU A 270 -28.38 36.38 -8.82
N ALA A 271 -27.64 35.55 -8.10
CA ALA A 271 -27.83 35.38 -6.65
C ALA A 271 -27.61 36.68 -5.91
N GLN A 272 -26.57 37.45 -6.29
CA GLN A 272 -26.27 38.74 -5.70
C GLN A 272 -27.35 39.80 -6.04
N GLU A 273 -27.74 39.92 -7.32
CA GLU A 273 -28.70 40.91 -7.80
C GLU A 273 -30.10 40.67 -7.19
N ARG A 274 -30.49 39.42 -6.99
CA ARG A 274 -31.81 39.07 -6.47
C ARG A 274 -31.82 38.85 -4.97
N GLY A 275 -30.69 38.84 -4.30
CA GLY A 275 -30.58 38.52 -2.88
C GLY A 275 -31.04 37.09 -2.56
N SER A 276 -30.85 36.16 -3.50
CA SER A 276 -31.29 34.76 -3.34
C SER A 276 -30.39 34.04 -2.35
N LYS A 277 -30.95 33.27 -1.44
CA LYS A 277 -30.17 32.43 -0.53
C LYS A 277 -29.51 31.24 -1.25
N HIS A 278 -30.23 30.68 -2.23
CA HIS A 278 -29.73 29.57 -3.05
C HIS A 278 -30.20 29.76 -4.48
N THR A 279 -29.33 29.57 -5.43
CA THR A 279 -29.61 29.63 -6.86
C THR A 279 -28.88 28.47 -7.53
N GLY A 280 -29.57 27.68 -8.33
CA GLY A 280 -28.98 26.56 -9.07
C GLY A 280 -29.38 26.59 -10.54
N VAL A 281 -28.45 26.18 -11.41
CA VAL A 281 -28.67 26.06 -12.86
C VAL A 281 -28.07 24.73 -13.35
N ILE A 282 -28.82 24.05 -14.22
CA ILE A 282 -28.35 22.86 -14.92
C ILE A 282 -28.49 23.13 -16.41
N VAL A 283 -27.40 22.91 -17.16
CA VAL A 283 -27.38 22.99 -18.62
C VAL A 283 -27.22 21.59 -19.18
N ALA A 284 -28.21 21.16 -19.99
CA ALA A 284 -28.23 19.84 -20.59
C ALA A 284 -28.36 19.91 -22.12
N ASN A 285 -27.78 18.95 -22.82
CA ASN A 285 -28.00 18.74 -24.24
C ASN A 285 -29.31 17.95 -24.43
N PRO A 286 -30.36 18.52 -25.02
CA PRO A 286 -31.66 17.85 -25.14
C PRO A 286 -31.64 16.63 -26.07
N ASN A 287 -30.67 16.55 -26.99
CA ASN A 287 -30.58 15.45 -27.92
C ASN A 287 -29.88 14.20 -27.33
N THR A 288 -28.93 14.40 -26.42
CA THR A 288 -28.13 13.32 -25.85
C THR A 288 -28.46 13.05 -24.38
N GLY A 289 -29.08 14.03 -23.72
CA GLY A 289 -29.31 13.97 -22.26
C GLY A 289 -28.07 14.27 -21.40
N GLU A 290 -26.94 14.59 -22.03
CA GLU A 290 -25.71 14.94 -21.32
C GLU A 290 -25.86 16.23 -20.53
N ILE A 291 -25.39 16.24 -19.28
CA ILE A 291 -25.29 17.47 -18.47
C ILE A 291 -23.95 18.13 -18.80
N LEU A 292 -24.02 19.35 -19.34
CA LEU A 292 -22.85 20.11 -19.78
C LEU A 292 -22.32 21.06 -18.69
N ALA A 293 -23.21 21.53 -17.79
CA ALA A 293 -22.88 22.32 -16.63
C ALA A 293 -23.89 22.12 -15.52
N MET A 294 -23.44 22.19 -14.29
CA MET A 294 -24.27 22.20 -13.09
C MET A 294 -23.62 23.17 -12.10
N ALA A 295 -24.28 24.27 -11.82
CA ALA A 295 -23.74 25.33 -10.96
C ALA A 295 -24.76 25.73 -9.92
N ASP A 296 -24.27 26.09 -8.74
CA ASP A 296 -25.04 26.59 -7.62
C ASP A 296 -24.34 27.74 -6.91
N SER A 297 -25.09 28.50 -6.16
CA SER A 297 -24.62 29.60 -5.30
C SER A 297 -25.40 29.57 -3.98
N PRO A 298 -24.71 29.68 -2.82
CA PRO A 298 -23.28 29.89 -2.64
C PRO A 298 -22.44 28.63 -2.96
N THR A 299 -21.23 28.83 -3.45
CA THR A 299 -20.22 27.78 -3.67
C THR A 299 -19.16 27.82 -2.57
N PHE A 300 -18.26 26.84 -2.56
CA PHE A 300 -17.17 26.72 -1.59
C PHE A 300 -15.86 26.30 -2.28
N ASN A 301 -14.73 26.55 -1.62
CA ASN A 301 -13.42 26.13 -2.13
C ASN A 301 -13.16 24.68 -1.75
N LEU A 302 -12.82 23.85 -2.74
CA LEU A 302 -12.55 22.41 -2.56
C LEU A 302 -11.19 22.13 -1.91
N ASN A 303 -10.27 23.10 -1.94
CA ASN A 303 -8.92 22.98 -1.38
C ASN A 303 -8.80 23.56 0.04
N SER A 304 -9.89 24.05 0.66
CA SER A 304 -9.87 24.71 1.98
C SER A 304 -10.43 23.83 3.09
#